data_e78283101d1b2e89e34929edba442174
#
_entry.id   e78283101d1b2e89e34929edba442174
#
_cell.length_a   1.000
_cell.length_b   1.000
_cell.length_c   1.000
_cell.angle_alpha   90.00
_cell.angle_beta   90.00
_cell.angle_gamma   90.00
#
_symmetry.space_group_name_H-M   'P 1'
#
loop_
_entity.id
_entity.type
_entity.pdbx_description
1 polymer ?
#
loop_
_entity_poly.entity_id
_entity_poly.type
_entity_poly.pdbx_seq_one_letter_code
_entity_poly.pdbx_strand_id
1 'polypeptide(L)'
;MSSSPLTQLKDPTLLKTDALINGQWVAGASRFDVHDPATGTKLADVANLGPADAEAAIAAANAAWPAWRTKTAKERSIILRKWYDLLMANQDDLGRIMTAEQGKPLPEAKGEVAYGASFVEWFAEEAKRVNGETLPQFDNNRRLLVLKQPIGVCAAITPWNFPLAMITRKVAPALAAGCPVVIKPAELTPLTALAAAELAVRAGIPAGVLNILSADAANSIAIGKVLCASDVVRHISFTGSTEVGRILMAQSAPTVKKMSLELGGNAPFIVFDDADIDSAVEGAFASKYRNAGQTCVCSNRFYVQEGVYDEFVAKFAAKVKTAKVGNGFEDGVNQGPLIEEAALEKVQRHVDDAVAKGGVVVAGGKRLQSMGSGQFFEPTVVANATPDMLCAREETFGPFAPVFRFKTEQEAIAAANNTEFGLASYFYSRDVGRIFRVGEALEYGMVGINVGILATEHVPFGGVKQSGLGREGSHHGMDDYVEIKYLCIGDIQQA
;
A
#
# COMPACT_ATOMS: atom_id res chain seq x y z
N MET A 1 -31.66 10.15 -12.91
CA MET A 1 -30.59 10.05 -11.90
C MET A 1 -30.28 8.55 -11.75
N SER A 2 -29.10 8.09 -12.07
CA SER A 2 -28.72 6.70 -11.80
C SER A 2 -28.67 6.51 -10.27
N SER A 3 -29.27 5.42 -9.76
CA SER A 3 -29.17 5.07 -8.34
C SER A 3 -27.69 4.93 -7.96
N SER A 4 -27.32 5.39 -6.75
CA SER A 4 -25.95 5.22 -6.24
C SER A 4 -25.54 3.73 -6.33
N PRO A 5 -24.31 3.40 -6.77
CA PRO A 5 -23.84 2.02 -6.83
C PRO A 5 -23.88 1.32 -5.46
N LEU A 6 -23.89 2.10 -4.37
CA LEU A 6 -24.00 1.59 -2.98
C LEU A 6 -25.40 1.08 -2.62
N THR A 7 -26.45 1.40 -3.40
CA THR A 7 -27.80 0.83 -3.20
C THR A 7 -27.90 -0.63 -3.69
N GLN A 8 -26.87 -1.14 -4.39
CA GLN A 8 -26.86 -2.50 -4.93
C GLN A 8 -26.06 -3.49 -4.07
N LEU A 9 -25.70 -3.13 -2.84
CA LEU A 9 -25.02 -4.03 -1.93
C LEU A 9 -25.96 -5.19 -1.54
N LYS A 10 -25.43 -6.41 -1.53
CA LYS A 10 -26.14 -7.60 -1.07
C LYS A 10 -26.36 -7.56 0.45
N ASP A 11 -25.34 -7.02 1.17
CA ASP A 11 -25.39 -6.73 2.60
C ASP A 11 -25.27 -5.21 2.84
N PRO A 12 -26.39 -4.47 2.87
CA PRO A 12 -26.37 -3.03 3.10
C PRO A 12 -25.75 -2.62 4.45
N THR A 13 -25.66 -3.54 5.41
CA THR A 13 -25.10 -3.25 6.74
C THR A 13 -23.58 -3.08 6.71
N LEU A 14 -22.91 -3.40 5.59
CA LEU A 14 -21.50 -3.13 5.36
C LEU A 14 -21.23 -1.65 5.07
N LEU A 15 -22.23 -0.89 4.63
CA LEU A 15 -22.09 0.55 4.45
C LEU A 15 -22.12 1.23 5.81
N LYS A 16 -20.96 1.28 6.46
CA LYS A 16 -20.76 2.01 7.71
C LYS A 16 -20.26 3.42 7.42
N THR A 17 -20.76 4.37 8.19
CA THR A 17 -20.38 5.79 8.09
C THR A 17 -19.90 6.36 9.43
N ASP A 18 -20.05 5.61 10.50
CA ASP A 18 -19.53 5.93 11.83
C ASP A 18 -18.16 5.25 12.03
N ALA A 19 -17.32 5.83 12.87
CA ALA A 19 -16.02 5.29 13.24
C ALA A 19 -16.16 4.17 14.28
N LEU A 20 -15.16 3.31 14.40
CA LEU A 20 -15.17 2.20 15.35
C LEU A 20 -14.19 2.45 16.50
N ILE A 21 -14.68 2.63 17.72
CA ILE A 21 -13.86 2.75 18.94
C ILE A 21 -14.39 1.82 20.00
N ASN A 22 -13.52 0.98 20.56
CA ASN A 22 -13.84 0.04 21.64
C ASN A 22 -15.06 -0.85 21.31
N GLY A 23 -15.15 -1.32 20.05
CA GLY A 23 -16.25 -2.17 19.60
C GLY A 23 -17.59 -1.44 19.40
N GLN A 24 -17.64 -0.13 19.51
CA GLN A 24 -18.82 0.72 19.34
C GLN A 24 -18.67 1.61 18.10
N TRP A 25 -19.76 1.78 17.35
CA TRP A 25 -19.83 2.72 16.23
C TRP A 25 -20.10 4.14 16.77
N VAL A 26 -19.20 5.08 16.48
CA VAL A 26 -19.15 6.43 17.02
C VAL A 26 -19.41 7.44 15.91
N ALA A 27 -20.45 8.27 16.06
CA ALA A 27 -20.84 9.24 15.03
C ALA A 27 -19.89 10.46 14.92
N GLY A 28 -19.06 10.72 15.95
CA GLY A 28 -18.23 11.92 16.03
C GLY A 28 -19.02 13.19 16.29
N ALA A 29 -18.31 14.31 16.50
CA ALA A 29 -18.91 15.62 16.71
C ALA A 29 -19.30 16.34 15.39
N SER A 30 -18.68 15.95 14.28
CA SER A 30 -18.95 16.47 12.94
C SER A 30 -18.82 15.35 11.91
N ARG A 31 -19.14 15.67 10.66
CA ARG A 31 -19.05 14.72 9.55
C ARG A 31 -18.35 15.36 8.36
N PHE A 32 -17.80 14.56 7.46
CA PHE A 32 -17.22 15.00 6.20
C PHE A 32 -17.75 14.19 5.03
N ASP A 33 -17.74 14.78 3.85
CA ASP A 33 -18.29 14.21 2.63
C ASP A 33 -17.28 13.27 1.96
N VAL A 34 -17.75 12.11 1.53
CA VAL A 34 -17.02 11.19 0.64
C VAL A 34 -17.68 11.21 -0.73
N HIS A 35 -16.90 11.38 -1.78
CA HIS A 35 -17.38 11.53 -3.16
C HIS A 35 -16.85 10.41 -4.05
N ASP A 36 -17.65 10.07 -5.07
CA ASP A 36 -17.25 9.21 -6.18
C ASP A 36 -16.34 10.00 -7.14
N PRO A 37 -15.07 9.65 -7.31
CA PRO A 37 -14.17 10.37 -8.19
C PRO A 37 -14.55 10.27 -9.67
N ALA A 38 -15.33 9.25 -10.07
CA ALA A 38 -15.77 9.10 -11.46
C ALA A 38 -16.93 10.06 -11.82
N THR A 39 -17.80 10.37 -10.87
CA THR A 39 -19.03 11.15 -11.12
C THR A 39 -19.06 12.49 -10.40
N GLY A 40 -18.23 12.69 -9.37
CA GLY A 40 -18.27 13.83 -8.47
C GLY A 40 -19.44 13.80 -7.48
N THR A 41 -20.27 12.74 -7.49
CA THR A 41 -21.45 12.67 -6.62
C THR A 41 -21.07 12.27 -5.20
N LYS A 42 -21.74 12.84 -4.21
CA LYS A 42 -21.58 12.48 -2.82
C LYS A 42 -22.11 11.06 -2.58
N LEU A 43 -21.27 10.22 -1.95
CA LEU A 43 -21.59 8.84 -1.59
C LEU A 43 -22.14 8.74 -0.17
N ALA A 44 -21.49 9.43 0.79
CA ALA A 44 -21.84 9.36 2.19
C ALA A 44 -21.33 10.58 2.97
N ASP A 45 -21.92 10.79 4.17
CA ASP A 45 -21.37 11.59 5.25
C ASP A 45 -20.72 10.64 6.25
N VAL A 46 -19.43 10.83 6.54
CA VAL A 46 -18.66 9.95 7.42
C VAL A 46 -18.25 10.70 8.69
N ALA A 47 -18.21 9.99 9.82
CA ALA A 47 -17.80 10.55 11.10
C ALA A 47 -16.43 11.22 11.00
N ASN A 48 -16.33 12.46 11.49
CA ASN A 48 -15.12 13.26 11.51
C ASN A 48 -14.58 13.31 12.94
N LEU A 49 -13.66 12.41 13.26
CA LEU A 49 -13.07 12.30 14.59
C LEU A 49 -11.90 13.27 14.77
N GLY A 50 -11.58 13.57 16.01
CA GLY A 50 -10.51 14.49 16.40
C GLY A 50 -9.49 13.90 17.37
N PRO A 51 -8.59 14.74 17.92
CA PRO A 51 -7.56 14.32 18.87
C PRO A 51 -8.09 13.58 20.11
N ALA A 52 -9.19 14.03 20.70
CA ALA A 52 -9.78 13.39 21.89
C ALA A 52 -10.28 11.97 21.60
N ASP A 53 -10.83 11.74 20.38
CA ASP A 53 -11.25 10.41 19.96
C ASP A 53 -10.04 9.49 19.74
N ALA A 54 -8.93 10.03 19.23
CA ALA A 54 -7.68 9.29 19.09
C ALA A 54 -7.12 8.87 20.45
N GLU A 55 -7.13 9.75 21.44
CA GLU A 55 -6.76 9.44 22.82
C GLU A 55 -7.66 8.35 23.41
N ALA A 56 -8.98 8.44 23.21
CA ALA A 56 -9.94 7.42 23.65
C ALA A 56 -9.69 6.07 22.98
N ALA A 57 -9.39 6.04 21.68
CA ALA A 57 -9.07 4.82 20.96
C ALA A 57 -7.75 4.17 21.44
N ILE A 58 -6.73 4.99 21.72
CA ILE A 58 -5.46 4.52 22.31
C ILE A 58 -5.70 3.92 23.70
N ALA A 59 -6.51 4.60 24.53
CA ALA A 59 -6.85 4.10 25.87
C ALA A 59 -7.61 2.76 25.79
N ALA A 60 -8.58 2.65 24.87
CA ALA A 60 -9.32 1.41 24.62
C ALA A 60 -8.39 0.27 24.17
N ALA A 61 -7.48 0.55 23.25
CA ALA A 61 -6.49 -0.42 22.78
C ALA A 61 -5.57 -0.89 23.93
N ASN A 62 -5.11 0.02 24.76
CA ASN A 62 -4.27 -0.30 25.92
C ASN A 62 -5.03 -1.15 26.96
N ALA A 63 -6.28 -0.86 27.21
CA ALA A 63 -7.14 -1.64 28.12
C ALA A 63 -7.41 -3.06 27.57
N ALA A 64 -7.56 -3.22 26.26
CA ALA A 64 -7.78 -4.53 25.62
C ALA A 64 -6.50 -5.40 25.52
N TRP A 65 -5.31 -4.78 25.52
CA TRP A 65 -4.06 -5.46 25.27
C TRP A 65 -3.74 -6.63 26.22
N PRO A 66 -3.89 -6.53 27.55
CA PRO A 66 -3.58 -7.65 28.46
C PRO A 66 -4.34 -8.92 28.12
N ALA A 67 -5.63 -8.82 27.80
CA ALA A 67 -6.45 -9.96 27.43
C ALA A 67 -6.10 -10.50 26.02
N TRP A 68 -5.79 -9.60 25.08
CA TRP A 68 -5.45 -10.01 23.71
C TRP A 68 -4.08 -10.69 23.62
N ARG A 69 -3.07 -10.15 24.28
CA ARG A 69 -1.70 -10.71 24.26
C ARG A 69 -1.60 -12.08 24.93
N THR A 70 -2.51 -12.42 25.85
CA THR A 70 -2.52 -13.71 26.55
C THR A 70 -3.23 -14.82 25.78
N LYS A 71 -4.00 -14.47 24.72
CA LYS A 71 -4.54 -15.49 23.81
C LYS A 71 -3.40 -16.26 23.14
N THR A 72 -3.60 -17.57 23.04
CA THR A 72 -2.67 -18.42 22.29
C THR A 72 -2.62 -18.02 20.81
N ALA A 73 -1.50 -18.31 20.15
CA ALA A 73 -1.37 -18.10 18.71
C ALA A 73 -2.51 -18.75 17.90
N LYS A 74 -2.96 -19.95 18.34
CA LYS A 74 -4.07 -20.68 17.72
C LYS A 74 -5.40 -19.92 17.83
N GLU A 75 -5.72 -19.35 18.98
CA GLU A 75 -6.95 -18.57 19.17
C GLU A 75 -6.97 -17.32 18.29
N ARG A 76 -5.84 -16.58 18.21
CA ARG A 76 -5.72 -15.44 17.31
C ARG A 76 -5.83 -15.84 15.85
N SER A 77 -5.17 -16.92 15.44
CA SER A 77 -5.24 -17.51 14.10
C SER A 77 -6.69 -17.86 13.68
N ILE A 78 -7.48 -18.47 14.58
CA ILE A 78 -8.89 -18.83 14.30
C ILE A 78 -9.72 -17.57 14.02
N ILE A 79 -9.54 -16.49 14.79
CA ILE A 79 -10.26 -15.23 14.61
C ILE A 79 -9.88 -14.58 13.27
N LEU A 80 -8.56 -14.51 12.96
CA LEU A 80 -8.06 -13.97 11.71
C LEU A 80 -8.57 -14.79 10.50
N ARG A 81 -8.55 -16.14 10.60
CA ARG A 81 -9.08 -17.00 9.54
C ARG A 81 -10.56 -16.73 9.26
N LYS A 82 -11.36 -16.55 10.31
CA LYS A 82 -12.76 -16.18 10.15
C LYS A 82 -12.92 -14.80 9.51
N TRP A 83 -12.04 -13.84 9.81
CA TRP A 83 -12.06 -12.54 9.16
C TRP A 83 -11.73 -12.65 7.66
N TYR A 84 -10.72 -13.44 7.30
CA TYR A 84 -10.43 -13.79 5.90
C TYR A 84 -11.66 -14.36 5.18
N ASP A 85 -12.29 -15.38 5.77
CA ASP A 85 -13.47 -16.03 5.18
C ASP A 85 -14.61 -15.03 4.95
N LEU A 86 -14.84 -14.10 5.88
CA LEU A 86 -15.86 -13.06 5.77
C LEU A 86 -15.50 -12.01 4.70
N LEU A 87 -14.22 -11.61 4.58
CA LEU A 87 -13.76 -10.70 3.51
C LEU A 87 -14.02 -11.33 2.13
N MET A 88 -13.66 -12.59 1.94
CA MET A 88 -13.88 -13.31 0.68
C MET A 88 -15.34 -13.54 0.37
N ALA A 89 -16.17 -13.87 1.36
CA ALA A 89 -17.61 -14.04 1.19
C ALA A 89 -18.33 -12.75 0.79
N ASN A 90 -17.76 -11.59 1.14
CA ASN A 90 -18.31 -10.26 0.81
C ASN A 90 -17.51 -9.52 -0.27
N GLN A 91 -16.72 -10.24 -1.09
CA GLN A 91 -15.85 -9.66 -2.12
C GLN A 91 -16.61 -8.75 -3.09
N ASP A 92 -17.81 -9.11 -3.51
CA ASP A 92 -18.62 -8.32 -4.43
C ASP A 92 -19.00 -6.97 -3.83
N ASP A 93 -19.46 -6.93 -2.60
CA ASP A 93 -19.91 -5.72 -1.91
C ASP A 93 -18.72 -4.81 -1.56
N LEU A 94 -17.63 -5.38 -1.05
CA LEU A 94 -16.39 -4.64 -0.78
C LEU A 94 -15.80 -4.06 -2.07
N GLY A 95 -15.81 -4.82 -3.17
CA GLY A 95 -15.38 -4.33 -4.47
C GLY A 95 -16.24 -3.17 -4.98
N ARG A 96 -17.58 -3.21 -4.78
CA ARG A 96 -18.49 -2.10 -5.14
C ARG A 96 -18.23 -0.85 -4.30
N ILE A 97 -18.09 -0.99 -2.99
CA ILE A 97 -17.77 0.13 -2.10
C ILE A 97 -16.44 0.76 -2.54
N MET A 98 -15.42 -0.06 -2.79
CA MET A 98 -14.10 0.39 -3.21
C MET A 98 -14.12 1.10 -4.57
N THR A 99 -14.80 0.54 -5.58
CA THR A 99 -14.94 1.18 -6.89
C THR A 99 -15.64 2.54 -6.76
N ALA A 100 -16.68 2.62 -5.92
CA ALA A 100 -17.44 3.87 -5.73
C ALA A 100 -16.58 4.97 -5.11
N GLU A 101 -15.79 4.68 -4.05
CA GLU A 101 -15.05 5.73 -3.34
C GLU A 101 -13.64 6.00 -3.91
N GLN A 102 -13.02 5.01 -4.56
CA GLN A 102 -11.64 5.12 -5.08
C GLN A 102 -11.58 5.29 -6.60
N GLY A 103 -12.58 4.78 -7.33
CA GLY A 103 -12.70 4.93 -8.77
C GLY A 103 -12.08 3.83 -9.62
N LYS A 104 -11.28 2.91 -9.06
CA LYS A 104 -10.70 1.79 -9.84
C LYS A 104 -11.78 0.89 -10.43
N PRO A 105 -11.52 0.25 -11.59
CA PRO A 105 -12.47 -0.69 -12.19
C PRO A 105 -12.90 -1.81 -11.23
N LEU A 106 -14.18 -2.20 -11.26
CA LEU A 106 -14.72 -3.22 -10.37
C LEU A 106 -13.95 -4.54 -10.38
N PRO A 107 -13.45 -5.05 -11.52
CA PRO A 107 -12.59 -6.24 -11.51
C PRO A 107 -11.29 -6.04 -10.72
N GLU A 108 -10.65 -4.85 -10.83
CA GLU A 108 -9.45 -4.52 -10.04
C GLU A 108 -9.77 -4.41 -8.55
N ALA A 109 -10.90 -3.78 -8.19
CA ALA A 109 -11.36 -3.66 -6.82
C ALA A 109 -11.61 -5.03 -6.18
N LYS A 110 -12.28 -5.95 -6.89
CA LYS A 110 -12.44 -7.35 -6.44
C LYS A 110 -11.11 -8.07 -6.31
N GLY A 111 -10.17 -7.84 -7.23
CA GLY A 111 -8.82 -8.35 -7.14
C GLY A 111 -8.09 -7.83 -5.90
N GLU A 112 -8.28 -6.55 -5.54
CA GLU A 112 -7.73 -5.98 -4.31
C GLU A 112 -8.35 -6.60 -3.06
N VAL A 113 -9.65 -6.89 -3.06
CA VAL A 113 -10.27 -7.59 -1.91
C VAL A 113 -9.61 -8.93 -1.67
N ALA A 114 -9.41 -9.73 -2.73
CA ALA A 114 -8.71 -11.01 -2.62
C ALA A 114 -7.25 -10.82 -2.14
N TYR A 115 -6.54 -9.86 -2.69
CA TYR A 115 -5.17 -9.51 -2.31
C TYR A 115 -5.08 -9.02 -0.85
N GLY A 116 -6.00 -8.15 -0.40
CA GLY A 116 -6.05 -7.71 0.99
C GLY A 116 -6.39 -8.82 1.96
N ALA A 117 -7.34 -9.70 1.58
CA ALA A 117 -7.72 -10.85 2.37
C ALA A 117 -6.57 -11.87 2.50
N SER A 118 -5.76 -12.09 1.46
CA SER A 118 -4.63 -13.03 1.52
C SER A 118 -3.61 -12.69 2.61
N PHE A 119 -3.42 -11.41 2.95
CA PHE A 119 -2.58 -11.03 4.10
C PHE A 119 -3.19 -11.48 5.43
N VAL A 120 -4.53 -11.43 5.57
CA VAL A 120 -5.19 -11.90 6.79
C VAL A 120 -5.03 -13.42 6.93
N GLU A 121 -5.16 -14.16 5.84
CA GLU A 121 -4.91 -15.60 5.80
C GLU A 121 -3.45 -15.91 6.13
N TRP A 122 -2.50 -15.26 5.45
CA TRP A 122 -1.06 -15.46 5.66
C TRP A 122 -0.67 -15.24 7.12
N PHE A 123 -1.07 -14.13 7.71
CA PHE A 123 -0.71 -13.82 9.10
C PHE A 123 -1.50 -14.64 10.13
N ALA A 124 -2.68 -15.18 9.79
CA ALA A 124 -3.34 -16.19 10.60
C ALA A 124 -2.45 -17.45 10.73
N GLU A 125 -1.73 -17.82 9.68
CA GLU A 125 -0.79 -18.93 9.70
C GLU A 125 0.55 -18.55 10.38
N GLU A 126 1.09 -17.38 10.08
CA GLU A 126 2.34 -16.88 10.66
C GLU A 126 2.24 -16.62 12.17
N ALA A 127 1.06 -16.33 12.72
CA ALA A 127 0.83 -16.21 14.16
C ALA A 127 1.41 -17.41 14.94
N LYS A 128 1.38 -18.61 14.35
CA LYS A 128 1.85 -19.87 14.95
C LYS A 128 3.35 -20.13 14.76
N ARG A 129 4.07 -19.24 14.06
CA ARG A 129 5.49 -19.38 13.73
C ARG A 129 6.39 -18.31 14.37
N VAL A 130 5.87 -17.54 15.31
CA VAL A 130 6.64 -16.57 16.11
C VAL A 130 7.46 -17.33 17.14
N ASN A 131 8.51 -18.00 16.67
CA ASN A 131 9.35 -18.86 17.50
C ASN A 131 10.40 -18.04 18.24
N GLY A 132 10.77 -18.48 19.46
CA GLY A 132 11.97 -18.06 20.18
C GLY A 132 13.17 -18.94 19.84
N GLU A 133 14.26 -18.75 20.61
CA GLU A 133 15.52 -19.46 20.41
C GLU A 133 16.07 -19.99 21.74
N THR A 134 16.79 -21.10 21.68
CA THR A 134 17.65 -21.60 22.77
C THR A 134 19.09 -21.41 22.31
N LEU A 135 19.89 -20.65 23.09
CA LEU A 135 21.26 -20.32 22.72
C LEU A 135 22.25 -21.21 23.53
N PRO A 136 23.45 -21.52 22.98
CA PRO A 136 24.52 -22.15 23.71
C PRO A 136 24.89 -21.32 24.95
N GLN A 137 25.00 -21.96 26.09
CA GLN A 137 25.41 -21.30 27.33
C GLN A 137 26.92 -21.00 27.31
N PHE A 138 27.28 -19.90 28.00
CA PHE A 138 28.67 -19.51 28.24
C PHE A 138 29.19 -20.02 29.60
N ASP A 139 28.33 -20.63 30.41
CA ASP A 139 28.60 -21.20 31.74
C ASP A 139 27.65 -22.40 31.95
N ASN A 140 28.17 -23.51 32.46
CA ASN A 140 27.43 -24.75 32.68
C ASN A 140 26.23 -24.60 33.61
N ASN A 141 26.24 -23.59 34.49
CA ASN A 141 25.17 -23.30 35.44
C ASN A 141 24.08 -22.36 34.87
N ARG A 142 24.03 -22.17 33.56
CA ARG A 142 23.09 -21.24 32.93
C ARG A 142 22.32 -21.87 31.76
N ARG A 143 21.14 -21.31 31.50
CA ARG A 143 20.38 -21.54 30.25
C ARG A 143 19.96 -20.20 29.64
N LEU A 144 20.10 -20.10 28.34
CA LEU A 144 19.87 -18.87 27.60
C LEU A 144 18.68 -19.07 26.64
N LEU A 145 17.64 -18.27 26.80
CA LEU A 145 16.45 -18.30 25.97
C LEU A 145 16.20 -16.94 25.38
N VAL A 146 15.73 -16.92 24.13
CA VAL A 146 15.21 -15.72 23.46
C VAL A 146 13.71 -15.90 23.26
N LEU A 147 12.94 -14.94 23.72
CA LEU A 147 11.50 -14.89 23.50
C LEU A 147 11.17 -13.75 22.55
N LYS A 148 10.16 -13.94 21.68
CA LYS A 148 9.50 -12.88 20.93
C LYS A 148 8.17 -12.56 21.61
N GLN A 149 7.95 -11.31 21.97
CA GLN A 149 6.75 -10.84 22.67
C GLN A 149 6.08 -9.71 21.86
N PRO A 150 4.73 -9.58 21.91
CA PRO A 150 4.06 -8.44 21.26
C PRO A 150 4.58 -7.11 21.79
N ILE A 151 4.86 -6.17 20.89
CA ILE A 151 5.44 -4.86 21.22
C ILE A 151 4.50 -3.98 22.06
N GLY A 152 3.18 -4.10 21.87
CA GLY A 152 2.18 -3.30 22.57
C GLY A 152 1.11 -2.75 21.63
N VAL A 153 0.55 -1.59 21.99
CA VAL A 153 -0.41 -0.89 21.14
C VAL A 153 0.30 -0.36 19.91
N CYS A 154 -0.26 -0.67 18.74
CA CYS A 154 0.22 -0.21 17.44
C CYS A 154 -0.73 0.84 16.84
N ALA A 155 -0.18 1.78 16.09
CA ALA A 155 -0.95 2.69 15.25
C ALA A 155 -0.66 2.40 13.77
N ALA A 156 -1.66 2.61 12.91
CA ALA A 156 -1.50 2.53 11.47
C ALA A 156 -2.14 3.74 10.79
N ILE A 157 -1.48 4.26 9.76
CA ILE A 157 -1.99 5.35 8.91
C ILE A 157 -1.87 4.88 7.48
N THR A 158 -2.99 4.82 6.74
CA THR A 158 -3.04 4.19 5.42
C THR A 158 -3.51 5.13 4.32
N PRO A 159 -3.00 4.96 3.08
CA PRO A 159 -3.38 5.76 1.93
C PRO A 159 -4.70 5.29 1.29
N TRP A 160 -5.15 6.05 0.31
CA TRP A 160 -6.40 5.87 -0.42
C TRP A 160 -6.30 4.91 -1.63
N ASN A 161 -5.12 4.62 -2.14
CA ASN A 161 -4.96 3.95 -3.44
C ASN A 161 -5.28 2.44 -3.42
N PHE A 162 -5.08 1.78 -2.27
CA PHE A 162 -5.49 0.39 -2.01
C PHE A 162 -6.15 0.31 -0.63
N PRO A 163 -7.41 0.79 -0.51
CA PRO A 163 -8.04 1.07 0.78
C PRO A 163 -8.30 -0.15 1.65
N LEU A 164 -8.28 -1.37 1.11
CA LEU A 164 -8.36 -2.60 1.89
C LEU A 164 -6.97 -3.21 2.13
N ALA A 165 -6.19 -3.41 1.07
CA ALA A 165 -4.92 -4.11 1.18
C ALA A 165 -3.91 -3.39 2.08
N MET A 166 -3.86 -2.04 2.07
CA MET A 166 -2.96 -1.28 2.94
C MET A 166 -3.36 -1.37 4.43
N ILE A 167 -4.63 -1.66 4.72
CA ILE A 167 -5.12 -1.91 6.08
C ILE A 167 -4.72 -3.31 6.54
N THR A 168 -5.09 -4.33 5.77
CA THR A 168 -4.90 -5.73 6.17
C THR A 168 -3.43 -6.10 6.31
N ARG A 169 -2.54 -5.54 5.48
CA ARG A 169 -1.08 -5.72 5.55
C ARG A 169 -0.47 -5.23 6.86
N LYS A 170 -1.09 -4.27 7.54
CA LYS A 170 -0.64 -3.69 8.82
C LYS A 170 -1.39 -4.29 10.01
N VAL A 171 -2.71 -4.42 9.88
CA VAL A 171 -3.57 -4.90 10.97
C VAL A 171 -3.39 -6.40 11.21
N ALA A 172 -3.33 -7.21 10.15
CA ALA A 172 -3.24 -8.66 10.31
C ALA A 172 -1.97 -9.11 11.05
N PRO A 173 -0.74 -8.65 10.71
CA PRO A 173 0.46 -9.03 11.48
C PRO A 173 0.44 -8.48 12.90
N ALA A 174 -0.08 -7.27 13.14
CA ALA A 174 -0.22 -6.72 14.49
C ALA A 174 -1.10 -7.62 15.37
N LEU A 175 -2.30 -7.96 14.88
CA LEU A 175 -3.24 -8.83 15.58
C LEU A 175 -2.66 -10.24 15.76
N ALA A 176 -2.00 -10.78 14.75
CA ALA A 176 -1.33 -12.08 14.80
C ALA A 176 -0.24 -12.13 15.89
N ALA A 177 0.55 -11.06 16.02
CA ALA A 177 1.56 -10.92 17.07
C ALA A 177 0.96 -10.78 18.47
N GLY A 178 -0.29 -10.32 18.60
CA GLY A 178 -0.95 -10.05 19.88
C GLY A 178 -0.97 -8.56 20.25
N CYS A 179 -0.87 -7.67 19.27
CA CYS A 179 -0.91 -6.22 19.41
C CYS A 179 -2.27 -5.69 19.01
N PRO A 180 -2.95 -4.85 19.82
CA PRO A 180 -4.11 -4.08 19.40
C PRO A 180 -3.68 -2.94 18.46
N VAL A 181 -4.61 -2.48 17.61
CA VAL A 181 -4.33 -1.47 16.59
C VAL A 181 -5.35 -0.32 16.62
N VAL A 182 -4.82 0.89 16.52
CA VAL A 182 -5.58 2.11 16.20
C VAL A 182 -5.20 2.52 14.79
N ILE A 183 -6.17 2.55 13.86
CA ILE A 183 -5.91 2.87 12.46
C ILE A 183 -6.64 4.14 12.01
N LYS A 184 -5.93 5.01 11.29
CA LYS A 184 -6.49 6.16 10.56
C LYS A 184 -6.45 5.85 9.06
N PRO A 185 -7.56 5.45 8.43
CA PRO A 185 -7.65 5.29 6.98
C PRO A 185 -7.65 6.65 6.29
N ALA A 186 -7.36 6.66 4.97
CA ALA A 186 -7.45 7.89 4.19
C ALA A 186 -8.86 8.48 4.19
N GLU A 187 -8.94 9.80 4.20
CA GLU A 187 -10.20 10.56 4.18
C GLU A 187 -10.97 10.39 2.85
N LEU A 188 -10.26 10.12 1.77
CA LEU A 188 -10.86 9.92 0.45
C LEU A 188 -11.53 8.55 0.30
N THR A 189 -11.11 7.55 1.09
CA THR A 189 -11.57 6.16 0.97
C THR A 189 -11.82 5.49 2.32
N PRO A 190 -12.68 6.05 3.18
CA PRO A 190 -12.95 5.50 4.51
C PRO A 190 -13.95 4.34 4.51
N LEU A 191 -14.84 4.26 3.49
CA LEU A 191 -15.97 3.32 3.50
C LEU A 191 -15.52 1.86 3.42
N THR A 192 -14.52 1.56 2.59
CA THR A 192 -13.91 0.22 2.52
C THR A 192 -13.27 -0.17 3.86
N ALA A 193 -12.59 0.76 4.52
CA ALA A 193 -12.00 0.52 5.84
C ALA A 193 -13.06 0.19 6.90
N LEU A 194 -14.16 0.93 6.93
CA LEU A 194 -15.26 0.74 7.86
C LEU A 194 -16.01 -0.58 7.58
N ALA A 195 -16.23 -0.93 6.31
CA ALA A 195 -16.81 -2.21 5.93
C ALA A 195 -15.92 -3.40 6.36
N ALA A 196 -14.61 -3.31 6.15
CA ALA A 196 -13.66 -4.32 6.61
C ALA A 196 -13.65 -4.46 8.13
N ALA A 197 -13.79 -3.35 8.87
CA ALA A 197 -13.90 -3.35 10.33
C ALA A 197 -15.20 -4.00 10.82
N GLU A 198 -16.32 -3.80 10.15
CA GLU A 198 -17.58 -4.51 10.44
C GLU A 198 -17.39 -6.03 10.33
N LEU A 199 -16.72 -6.48 9.27
CA LEU A 199 -16.42 -7.90 9.08
C LEU A 199 -15.42 -8.42 10.15
N ALA A 200 -14.49 -7.59 10.61
CA ALA A 200 -13.59 -7.92 11.71
C ALA A 200 -14.34 -8.11 13.04
N VAL A 201 -15.32 -7.25 13.34
CA VAL A 201 -16.21 -7.40 14.50
C VAL A 201 -17.03 -8.69 14.40
N ARG A 202 -17.61 -9.00 13.25
CA ARG A 202 -18.34 -10.26 13.00
C ARG A 202 -17.44 -11.50 13.10
N ALA A 203 -16.16 -11.37 12.77
CA ALA A 203 -15.17 -12.44 12.96
C ALA A 203 -14.88 -12.74 14.43
N GLY A 204 -15.22 -11.81 15.34
CA GLY A 204 -15.01 -11.95 16.77
C GLY A 204 -13.73 -11.28 17.28
N ILE A 205 -13.20 -10.29 16.57
CA ILE A 205 -12.13 -9.42 17.10
C ILE A 205 -12.72 -8.66 18.30
N PRO A 206 -12.12 -8.77 19.50
CA PRO A 206 -12.69 -8.17 20.71
C PRO A 206 -12.70 -6.65 20.67
N ALA A 207 -13.62 -6.05 21.44
CA ALA A 207 -13.68 -4.60 21.64
C ALA A 207 -12.32 -4.04 22.08
N GLY A 208 -11.91 -2.90 21.52
CA GLY A 208 -10.65 -2.23 21.78
C GLY A 208 -9.44 -2.82 21.02
N VAL A 209 -9.49 -4.06 20.54
CA VAL A 209 -8.37 -4.69 19.82
C VAL A 209 -8.18 -4.07 18.42
N LEU A 210 -9.26 -3.65 17.77
CA LEU A 210 -9.24 -2.89 16.51
C LEU A 210 -10.07 -1.61 16.68
N ASN A 211 -9.49 -0.46 16.35
CA ASN A 211 -10.14 0.84 16.39
C ASN A 211 -9.88 1.56 15.06
N ILE A 212 -10.92 2.17 14.48
CA ILE A 212 -10.86 2.90 13.19
C ILE A 212 -11.24 4.35 13.42
N LEU A 213 -10.33 5.26 13.08
CA LEU A 213 -10.50 6.70 13.21
C LEU A 213 -10.70 7.36 11.85
N SER A 214 -11.94 7.48 11.38
CA SER A 214 -12.23 8.27 10.18
C SER A 214 -12.14 9.77 10.51
N ALA A 215 -11.53 10.56 9.62
CA ALA A 215 -11.34 11.99 9.82
C ALA A 215 -11.08 12.69 8.47
N ASP A 216 -11.42 13.97 8.37
CA ASP A 216 -11.03 14.82 7.25
C ASP A 216 -9.52 15.12 7.24
N ALA A 217 -9.02 15.84 6.24
CA ALA A 217 -7.60 16.14 6.09
C ALA A 217 -7.02 16.89 7.29
N ALA A 218 -7.75 17.88 7.85
CA ALA A 218 -7.28 18.69 8.98
C ALA A 218 -7.18 17.85 10.25
N ASN A 219 -8.22 17.08 10.56
CA ASN A 219 -8.24 16.20 11.72
C ASN A 219 -7.27 15.01 11.55
N SER A 220 -7.03 14.54 10.33
CA SER A 220 -6.02 13.51 10.04
C SER A 220 -4.63 13.94 10.50
N ILE A 221 -4.25 15.21 10.26
CA ILE A 221 -2.98 15.77 10.75
C ILE A 221 -2.97 15.82 12.28
N ALA A 222 -4.06 16.26 12.90
CA ALA A 222 -4.17 16.37 14.35
C ALA A 222 -4.12 14.99 15.04
N ILE A 223 -4.83 13.99 14.51
CA ILE A 223 -4.79 12.58 14.97
C ILE A 223 -3.37 12.03 14.81
N GLY A 224 -2.71 12.25 13.66
CA GLY A 224 -1.34 11.82 13.42
C GLY A 224 -0.37 12.31 14.51
N LYS A 225 -0.49 13.57 14.93
CA LYS A 225 0.30 14.13 16.04
C LYS A 225 0.05 13.40 17.36
N VAL A 226 -1.22 13.08 17.69
CA VAL A 226 -1.57 12.34 18.91
C VAL A 226 -0.96 10.94 18.88
N LEU A 227 -1.07 10.22 17.76
CA LEU A 227 -0.49 8.88 17.60
C LEU A 227 1.05 8.91 17.76
N CYS A 228 1.71 9.90 17.17
CA CYS A 228 3.17 10.07 17.25
C CYS A 228 3.63 10.44 18.67
N ALA A 229 2.92 11.31 19.37
CA ALA A 229 3.30 11.81 20.69
C ALA A 229 2.99 10.82 21.83
N SER A 230 2.08 9.85 21.62
CA SER A 230 1.61 8.95 22.67
C SER A 230 2.71 8.02 23.18
N ASP A 231 2.90 7.97 24.51
CA ASP A 231 3.79 7.01 25.19
C ASP A 231 3.21 5.58 25.21
N VAL A 232 1.91 5.41 24.98
CA VAL A 232 1.22 4.13 24.93
C VAL A 232 1.43 3.43 23.59
N VAL A 233 1.44 4.18 22.47
CA VAL A 233 1.70 3.66 21.14
C VAL A 233 3.18 3.29 21.03
N ARG A 234 3.47 2.02 20.79
CA ARG A 234 4.84 1.48 20.70
C ARG A 234 5.36 1.34 19.28
N HIS A 235 4.46 1.25 18.30
CA HIS A 235 4.80 1.11 16.90
C HIS A 235 3.83 1.92 16.04
N ILE A 236 4.37 2.61 15.02
CA ILE A 236 3.57 3.27 13.96
C ILE A 236 3.94 2.64 12.62
N SER A 237 2.93 2.11 11.93
CA SER A 237 3.05 1.70 10.53
C SER A 237 2.37 2.73 9.63
N PHE A 238 3.10 3.29 8.69
CA PHE A 238 2.62 4.30 7.75
C PHE A 238 2.86 3.90 6.30
N THR A 239 1.88 4.10 5.44
CA THR A 239 2.06 4.09 3.99
C THR A 239 1.53 5.40 3.42
N GLY A 240 2.35 6.09 2.62
CA GLY A 240 2.01 7.37 1.99
C GLY A 240 3.21 8.05 1.36
N SER A 241 3.16 9.38 1.24
CA SER A 241 4.28 10.14 0.65
C SER A 241 5.53 10.14 1.54
N THR A 242 6.70 10.22 0.92
CA THR A 242 8.00 10.33 1.62
C THR A 242 8.04 11.58 2.50
N GLU A 243 7.44 12.68 2.06
CA GLU A 243 7.36 13.92 2.84
C GLU A 243 6.63 13.71 4.17
N VAL A 244 5.45 13.10 4.15
CA VAL A 244 4.68 12.80 5.36
C VAL A 244 5.42 11.78 6.24
N GLY A 245 6.08 10.78 5.64
CA GLY A 245 6.93 9.83 6.36
C GLY A 245 8.01 10.52 7.19
N ARG A 246 8.71 11.49 6.61
CA ARG A 246 9.73 12.31 7.30
C ARG A 246 9.14 13.10 8.47
N ILE A 247 7.93 13.66 8.31
CA ILE A 247 7.20 14.39 9.37
C ILE A 247 6.86 13.45 10.53
N LEU A 248 6.30 12.27 10.24
CA LEU A 248 5.92 11.29 11.27
C LEU A 248 7.15 10.75 12.02
N MET A 249 8.27 10.53 11.34
CA MET A 249 9.54 10.17 11.98
C MET A 249 9.99 11.24 12.99
N ALA A 250 10.00 12.50 12.56
CA ALA A 250 10.38 13.63 13.43
C ALA A 250 9.44 13.75 14.65
N GLN A 251 8.14 13.60 14.44
CA GLN A 251 7.14 13.67 15.53
C GLN A 251 7.21 12.47 16.49
N SER A 252 7.68 11.31 16.02
CA SER A 252 7.81 10.09 16.83
C SER A 252 9.12 9.98 17.58
N ALA A 253 10.15 10.73 17.19
CA ALA A 253 11.50 10.69 17.75
C ALA A 253 11.54 10.85 19.31
N PRO A 254 10.75 11.76 19.94
CA PRO A 254 10.80 11.95 21.40
C PRO A 254 10.43 10.70 22.22
N THR A 255 9.66 9.77 21.66
CA THR A 255 9.23 8.55 22.35
C THR A 255 10.00 7.31 21.94
N VAL A 256 10.94 7.43 20.98
CA VAL A 256 11.79 6.33 20.47
C VAL A 256 10.96 5.11 20.04
N LYS A 257 9.73 5.33 19.54
CA LYS A 257 8.86 4.23 19.12
C LYS A 257 9.34 3.61 17.81
N LYS A 258 9.05 2.33 17.63
CA LYS A 258 9.34 1.61 16.39
C LYS A 258 8.49 2.15 15.24
N MET A 259 9.03 2.18 14.03
CA MET A 259 8.32 2.65 12.84
C MET A 259 8.55 1.72 11.67
N SER A 260 7.47 1.38 10.95
CA SER A 260 7.49 0.77 9.63
C SER A 260 6.92 1.77 8.63
N LEU A 261 7.68 2.08 7.59
CA LEU A 261 7.34 3.12 6.63
C LEU A 261 7.39 2.54 5.21
N GLU A 262 6.26 2.63 4.50
CA GLU A 262 6.15 2.34 3.09
C GLU A 262 5.86 3.64 2.35
N LEU A 263 6.85 4.16 1.64
CA LEU A 263 6.84 5.52 1.12
C LEU A 263 6.82 5.54 -0.40
N GLY A 264 7.04 6.71 -1.01
CA GLY A 264 7.04 6.89 -2.45
C GLY A 264 8.09 6.06 -3.17
N GLY A 265 7.88 5.87 -4.46
CA GLY A 265 8.78 5.19 -5.35
C GLY A 265 8.92 5.94 -6.68
N ASN A 266 9.93 5.59 -7.45
CA ASN A 266 10.10 6.05 -8.82
C ASN A 266 10.70 4.93 -9.67
N ALA A 267 9.97 3.80 -9.73
CA ALA A 267 10.45 2.53 -10.23
C ALA A 267 10.97 2.62 -11.68
N PRO A 268 12.20 2.15 -11.94
CA PRO A 268 12.69 1.92 -13.29
C PRO A 268 12.08 0.65 -13.87
N PHE A 269 11.83 0.66 -15.18
CA PHE A 269 11.49 -0.48 -15.99
C PHE A 269 12.50 -0.56 -17.14
N ILE A 270 13.42 -1.54 -17.08
CA ILE A 270 14.55 -1.63 -17.99
C ILE A 270 14.30 -2.73 -19.00
N VAL A 271 14.44 -2.42 -20.31
CA VAL A 271 14.30 -3.40 -21.40
C VAL A 271 15.62 -3.50 -22.13
N PHE A 272 16.29 -4.64 -21.98
CA PHE A 272 17.53 -4.94 -22.71
C PHE A 272 17.25 -5.46 -24.13
N ASP A 273 18.25 -5.43 -24.99
CA ASP A 273 18.16 -5.83 -26.40
C ASP A 273 17.90 -7.34 -26.60
N ASP A 274 18.20 -8.17 -25.60
CA ASP A 274 17.91 -9.61 -25.59
C ASP A 274 16.55 -9.99 -25.02
N ALA A 275 15.75 -8.99 -24.58
CA ALA A 275 14.45 -9.21 -23.98
C ALA A 275 13.41 -9.73 -25.00
N ASP A 276 12.39 -10.41 -24.49
CA ASP A 276 11.15 -10.62 -25.23
C ASP A 276 10.34 -9.31 -25.21
N ILE A 277 10.32 -8.60 -26.33
CA ILE A 277 9.71 -7.27 -26.42
C ILE A 277 8.19 -7.33 -26.23
N ASP A 278 7.51 -8.36 -26.72
CA ASP A 278 6.06 -8.51 -26.54
C ASP A 278 5.73 -8.75 -25.07
N SER A 279 6.47 -9.62 -24.39
CA SER A 279 6.34 -9.83 -22.95
C SER A 279 6.67 -8.56 -22.15
N ALA A 280 7.70 -7.81 -22.55
CA ALA A 280 8.05 -6.55 -21.91
C ALA A 280 6.95 -5.49 -22.05
N VAL A 281 6.29 -5.41 -23.20
CA VAL A 281 5.16 -4.49 -23.44
C VAL A 281 3.96 -4.84 -22.57
N GLU A 282 3.60 -6.13 -22.46
CA GLU A 282 2.51 -6.58 -21.57
C GLU A 282 2.84 -6.28 -20.12
N GLY A 283 4.07 -6.55 -19.67
CA GLY A 283 4.51 -6.23 -18.33
C GLY A 283 4.56 -4.72 -18.04
N ALA A 284 5.01 -3.91 -19.00
CA ALA A 284 5.01 -2.46 -18.91
C ALA A 284 3.59 -1.91 -18.73
N PHE A 285 2.65 -2.40 -19.53
CA PHE A 285 1.24 -2.02 -19.44
C PHE A 285 0.63 -2.39 -18.07
N ALA A 286 0.82 -3.64 -17.65
CA ALA A 286 0.31 -4.14 -16.36
C ALA A 286 0.93 -3.38 -15.16
N SER A 287 2.23 -3.09 -15.21
CA SER A 287 2.91 -2.35 -14.15
C SER A 287 2.48 -0.88 -14.09
N LYS A 288 2.31 -0.22 -15.25
CA LYS A 288 2.08 1.23 -15.29
C LYS A 288 0.63 1.64 -15.11
N TYR A 289 -0.32 0.93 -15.74
CA TYR A 289 -1.68 1.44 -15.86
C TYR A 289 -2.68 0.81 -14.89
N ARG A 290 -2.28 -0.19 -14.08
CA ARG A 290 -3.08 -0.66 -12.96
C ARG A 290 -3.42 0.51 -12.03
N ASN A 291 -4.68 0.60 -11.61
CA ASN A 291 -5.20 1.69 -10.78
C ASN A 291 -4.88 3.09 -11.36
N ALA A 292 -4.90 3.23 -12.68
CA ALA A 292 -4.53 4.46 -13.40
C ALA A 292 -3.11 4.97 -13.05
N GLY A 293 -2.18 4.08 -12.73
CA GLY A 293 -0.81 4.43 -12.34
C GLY A 293 -0.67 4.96 -10.91
N GLN A 294 -1.73 4.94 -10.12
CA GLN A 294 -1.76 5.41 -8.72
C GLN A 294 -1.28 4.30 -7.77
N THR A 295 -0.07 3.81 -8.00
CA THR A 295 0.52 2.66 -7.30
C THR A 295 1.99 2.94 -6.99
N CYS A 296 2.41 2.76 -5.74
CA CYS A 296 3.79 3.02 -5.29
C CYS A 296 4.86 2.15 -5.99
N VAL A 297 4.47 0.98 -6.48
CA VAL A 297 5.35 0.06 -7.22
C VAL A 297 5.18 0.15 -8.74
N CYS A 298 4.37 1.08 -9.26
CA CYS A 298 4.22 1.21 -10.70
C CYS A 298 5.50 1.77 -11.36
N SER A 299 5.77 1.30 -12.57
CA SER A 299 6.91 1.79 -13.35
C SER A 299 6.70 3.25 -13.73
N ASN A 300 7.65 4.11 -13.40
CA ASN A 300 7.62 5.55 -13.69
C ASN A 300 8.69 5.97 -14.70
N ARG A 301 9.79 5.20 -14.83
CA ARG A 301 10.91 5.52 -15.71
C ARG A 301 11.22 4.31 -16.58
N PHE A 302 10.83 4.34 -17.86
CA PHE A 302 11.04 3.25 -18.82
C PHE A 302 12.38 3.45 -19.54
N TYR A 303 13.38 2.66 -19.20
CA TYR A 303 14.69 2.65 -19.86
C TYR A 303 14.73 1.53 -20.89
N VAL A 304 14.92 1.85 -22.16
CA VAL A 304 14.93 0.88 -23.24
C VAL A 304 16.24 0.96 -24.01
N GLN A 305 16.91 -0.18 -24.21
CA GLN A 305 18.17 -0.24 -24.91
C GLN A 305 18.01 0.20 -26.37
N GLU A 306 18.99 0.93 -26.88
CA GLU A 306 18.92 1.65 -28.16
C GLU A 306 18.47 0.75 -29.32
N GLY A 307 18.98 -0.51 -29.38
CA GLY A 307 18.69 -1.45 -30.47
C GLY A 307 17.22 -1.92 -30.56
N VAL A 308 16.46 -1.86 -29.47
CA VAL A 308 15.04 -2.30 -29.41
C VAL A 308 14.08 -1.14 -29.05
N TYR A 309 14.60 0.06 -28.92
CA TYR A 309 13.85 1.22 -28.45
C TYR A 309 12.63 1.54 -29.32
N ASP A 310 12.84 1.68 -30.62
CA ASP A 310 11.77 2.09 -31.53
C ASP A 310 10.67 1.02 -31.67
N GLU A 311 11.07 -0.27 -31.64
CA GLU A 311 10.12 -1.39 -31.63
C GLU A 311 9.30 -1.38 -30.33
N PHE A 312 9.96 -1.25 -29.16
CA PHE A 312 9.26 -1.21 -27.88
C PHE A 312 8.30 -0.05 -27.81
N VAL A 313 8.73 1.18 -28.16
CA VAL A 313 7.88 2.39 -28.13
C VAL A 313 6.65 2.23 -29.03
N ALA A 314 6.83 1.71 -30.25
CA ALA A 314 5.73 1.52 -31.19
C ALA A 314 4.69 0.50 -30.64
N LYS A 315 5.16 -0.66 -30.15
CA LYS A 315 4.30 -1.70 -29.59
C LYS A 315 3.61 -1.24 -28.30
N PHE A 316 4.35 -0.56 -27.42
CA PHE A 316 3.82 -0.06 -26.16
C PHE A 316 2.77 1.02 -26.38
N ALA A 317 2.99 1.98 -27.29
CA ALA A 317 2.01 2.98 -27.68
C ALA A 317 0.75 2.34 -28.28
N ALA A 318 0.91 1.32 -29.12
CA ALA A 318 -0.21 0.58 -29.69
C ALA A 318 -1.04 -0.13 -28.61
N LYS A 319 -0.39 -0.80 -27.65
CA LYS A 319 -1.04 -1.45 -26.52
C LYS A 319 -1.79 -0.43 -25.66
N VAL A 320 -1.16 0.69 -25.32
CA VAL A 320 -1.76 1.74 -24.48
C VAL A 320 -3.02 2.33 -25.09
N LYS A 321 -3.07 2.49 -26.40
CA LYS A 321 -4.26 2.95 -27.13
C LYS A 321 -5.46 2.00 -27.05
N THR A 322 -5.27 0.74 -26.61
CA THR A 322 -6.38 -0.20 -26.39
C THR A 322 -7.06 -0.01 -25.05
N ALA A 323 -6.49 0.79 -24.15
CA ALA A 323 -7.07 1.03 -22.83
C ALA A 323 -8.39 1.79 -22.95
N LYS A 324 -9.43 1.27 -22.28
CA LYS A 324 -10.73 1.91 -22.17
C LYS A 324 -10.80 2.70 -20.87
N VAL A 325 -10.80 4.02 -20.97
CA VAL A 325 -10.99 4.93 -19.84
C VAL A 325 -12.48 5.14 -19.59
N GLY A 326 -12.93 5.12 -18.34
CA GLY A 326 -14.33 5.33 -18.02
C GLY A 326 -14.66 5.08 -16.56
N ASN A 327 -15.96 5.07 -16.23
CA ASN A 327 -16.44 4.75 -14.92
C ASN A 327 -16.15 3.27 -14.63
N GLY A 328 -15.57 2.96 -13.45
CA GLY A 328 -15.15 1.62 -13.06
C GLY A 328 -16.26 0.56 -13.01
N PHE A 329 -17.52 0.97 -13.04
CA PHE A 329 -18.68 0.07 -13.12
C PHE A 329 -19.10 -0.29 -14.55
N GLU A 330 -18.52 0.36 -15.57
CA GLU A 330 -18.83 0.06 -16.97
C GLU A 330 -18.03 -1.14 -17.47
N ASP A 331 -18.67 -1.96 -18.31
CA ASP A 331 -18.04 -3.14 -18.89
C ASP A 331 -16.83 -2.79 -19.78
N GLY A 332 -15.75 -3.52 -19.57
CA GLY A 332 -14.51 -3.40 -20.34
C GLY A 332 -13.66 -2.18 -19.99
N VAL A 333 -14.07 -1.33 -19.04
CA VAL A 333 -13.22 -0.26 -18.52
C VAL A 333 -12.06 -0.89 -17.75
N ASN A 334 -10.84 -0.45 -18.09
CA ASN A 334 -9.60 -0.91 -17.45
C ASN A 334 -8.74 0.25 -16.92
N GLN A 335 -9.22 1.49 -17.05
CA GLN A 335 -8.65 2.65 -16.37
C GLN A 335 -9.77 3.56 -15.87
N GLY A 336 -9.85 3.72 -14.54
CA GLY A 336 -10.75 4.64 -13.87
C GLY A 336 -10.22 6.08 -13.82
N PRO A 337 -10.90 6.97 -13.06
CA PRO A 337 -10.44 8.33 -12.80
C PRO A 337 -9.17 8.38 -11.94
N LEU A 338 -8.55 9.54 -11.90
CA LEU A 338 -7.64 9.91 -10.82
C LEU A 338 -8.47 10.34 -9.59
N ILE A 339 -7.89 10.18 -8.41
CA ILE A 339 -8.65 10.33 -7.16
C ILE A 339 -9.09 11.78 -6.90
N GLU A 340 -8.30 12.76 -7.33
CA GLU A 340 -8.53 14.18 -7.05
C GLU A 340 -7.88 15.10 -8.09
N GLU A 341 -8.26 16.37 -8.09
CA GLU A 341 -7.77 17.40 -9.02
C GLU A 341 -6.25 17.57 -8.97
N ALA A 342 -5.64 17.56 -7.77
CA ALA A 342 -4.19 17.72 -7.60
C ALA A 342 -3.40 16.62 -8.33
N ALA A 343 -3.95 15.40 -8.42
CA ALA A 343 -3.34 14.31 -9.18
C ALA A 343 -3.35 14.60 -10.69
N LEU A 344 -4.45 15.15 -11.20
CA LEU A 344 -4.57 15.54 -12.63
C LEU A 344 -3.59 16.67 -12.98
N GLU A 345 -3.51 17.69 -12.14
CA GLU A 345 -2.59 18.83 -12.32
C GLU A 345 -1.13 18.34 -12.34
N LYS A 346 -0.79 17.39 -11.46
CA LYS A 346 0.56 16.81 -11.43
C LYS A 346 0.89 16.05 -12.71
N VAL A 347 -0.02 15.20 -13.19
CA VAL A 347 0.16 14.46 -14.45
C VAL A 347 0.31 15.42 -15.62
N GLN A 348 -0.57 16.45 -15.73
CA GLN A 348 -0.50 17.44 -16.78
C GLN A 348 0.83 18.21 -16.77
N ARG A 349 1.29 18.64 -15.58
CA ARG A 349 2.59 19.31 -15.41
C ARG A 349 3.75 18.44 -15.92
N HIS A 350 3.73 17.13 -15.66
CA HIS A 350 4.77 16.21 -16.14
C HIS A 350 4.71 16.02 -17.66
N VAL A 351 3.52 15.99 -18.26
CA VAL A 351 3.36 15.96 -19.72
C VAL A 351 3.88 17.24 -20.35
N ASP A 352 3.49 18.40 -19.83
CA ASP A 352 3.86 19.70 -20.37
C ASP A 352 5.39 19.93 -20.26
N ASP A 353 6.01 19.59 -19.13
CA ASP A 353 7.46 19.66 -18.93
C ASP A 353 8.20 18.74 -19.91
N ALA A 354 7.72 17.51 -20.10
CA ALA A 354 8.35 16.56 -21.00
C ALA A 354 8.28 17.04 -22.46
N VAL A 355 7.13 17.58 -22.90
CA VAL A 355 6.98 18.13 -24.24
C VAL A 355 7.84 19.38 -24.45
N ALA A 356 7.88 20.28 -23.46
CA ALA A 356 8.72 21.49 -23.53
C ALA A 356 10.21 21.17 -23.64
N LYS A 357 10.65 20.01 -23.14
CA LYS A 357 12.04 19.53 -23.20
C LYS A 357 12.31 18.54 -24.34
N GLY A 358 11.42 18.49 -25.34
CA GLY A 358 11.63 17.71 -26.56
C GLY A 358 11.10 16.27 -26.53
N GLY A 359 10.37 15.88 -25.48
CA GLY A 359 9.63 14.62 -25.43
C GLY A 359 8.51 14.60 -26.46
N VAL A 360 8.24 13.41 -27.03
CA VAL A 360 7.23 13.21 -28.06
C VAL A 360 6.09 12.37 -27.51
N VAL A 361 4.88 12.93 -27.41
CA VAL A 361 3.68 12.18 -27.03
C VAL A 361 3.31 11.22 -28.15
N VAL A 362 3.39 9.91 -27.92
CA VAL A 362 3.08 8.86 -28.90
C VAL A 362 1.74 8.17 -28.63
N ALA A 363 1.20 8.34 -27.40
CA ALA A 363 -0.14 7.94 -27.01
C ALA A 363 -0.65 8.86 -25.89
N GLY A 364 -1.95 9.15 -25.88
CA GLY A 364 -2.63 9.94 -24.85
C GLY A 364 -2.18 11.39 -24.76
N GLY A 365 -1.95 11.88 -23.55
CA GLY A 365 -1.42 13.22 -23.25
C GLY A 365 -2.48 14.25 -22.87
N LYS A 366 -3.74 13.88 -22.71
CA LYS A 366 -4.84 14.83 -22.49
C LYS A 366 -5.69 14.45 -21.29
N ARG A 367 -6.11 15.47 -20.58
CA ARG A 367 -7.20 15.39 -19.61
C ARG A 367 -8.54 15.26 -20.34
N LEU A 368 -9.42 14.37 -19.88
CA LEU A 368 -10.76 14.11 -20.43
C LEU A 368 -11.82 14.91 -19.64
N GLN A 369 -11.77 16.24 -19.72
CA GLN A 369 -12.57 17.17 -18.92
C GLN A 369 -14.09 16.99 -19.05
N SER A 370 -14.58 16.53 -20.20
CA SER A 370 -16.02 16.31 -20.45
C SER A 370 -16.54 14.95 -19.96
N MET A 371 -15.67 14.09 -19.42
CA MET A 371 -16.02 12.76 -18.95
C MET A 371 -16.35 12.80 -17.45
N GLY A 372 -17.58 12.41 -17.08
CA GLY A 372 -18.02 12.27 -15.68
C GLY A 372 -17.72 13.50 -14.83
N SER A 373 -16.91 13.33 -13.78
CA SER A 373 -16.43 14.42 -12.90
C SER A 373 -15.35 15.31 -13.53
N GLY A 374 -14.81 14.92 -14.70
CA GLY A 374 -13.62 15.53 -15.31
C GLY A 374 -12.29 15.07 -14.69
N GLN A 375 -12.29 14.09 -13.80
CA GLN A 375 -11.07 13.55 -13.16
C GLN A 375 -10.41 12.41 -13.96
N PHE A 376 -10.60 12.37 -15.25
CA PHE A 376 -10.03 11.36 -16.13
C PHE A 376 -8.86 11.91 -16.96
N PHE A 377 -7.85 11.07 -17.12
CA PHE A 377 -6.68 11.38 -17.94
C PHE A 377 -6.38 10.23 -18.89
N GLU A 378 -5.98 10.51 -20.12
CA GLU A 378 -5.62 9.48 -21.08
C GLU A 378 -4.36 8.72 -20.62
N PRO A 379 -4.32 7.38 -20.78
CA PRO A 379 -3.07 6.62 -20.64
C PRO A 379 -2.04 7.16 -21.61
N THR A 380 -0.91 7.62 -21.09
CA THR A 380 0.04 8.46 -21.82
C THR A 380 1.41 7.80 -21.94
N VAL A 381 1.99 7.83 -23.14
CA VAL A 381 3.38 7.43 -23.41
C VAL A 381 4.11 8.59 -24.07
N VAL A 382 5.26 8.97 -23.53
CA VAL A 382 6.15 9.99 -24.07
C VAL A 382 7.50 9.38 -24.43
N ALA A 383 7.84 9.40 -25.69
CA ALA A 383 9.15 8.97 -26.21
C ALA A 383 10.18 10.09 -26.07
N ASN A 384 11.46 9.72 -26.19
CA ASN A 384 12.62 10.61 -26.10
C ASN A 384 12.69 11.39 -24.79
N ALA A 385 12.34 10.75 -23.68
CA ALA A 385 12.52 11.34 -22.36
C ALA A 385 14.01 11.53 -22.03
N THR A 386 14.30 12.60 -21.28
CA THR A 386 15.66 13.00 -20.89
C THR A 386 15.78 13.19 -19.37
N PRO A 387 16.99 13.04 -18.77
CA PRO A 387 17.18 13.10 -17.31
C PRO A 387 16.88 14.45 -16.65
N ASP A 388 16.74 15.53 -17.43
CA ASP A 388 16.38 16.87 -16.93
C ASP A 388 14.86 17.10 -16.82
N MET A 389 14.03 16.19 -17.34
CA MET A 389 12.59 16.23 -17.20
C MET A 389 12.15 15.95 -15.76
N LEU A 390 11.05 16.56 -15.32
CA LEU A 390 10.49 16.36 -13.97
C LEU A 390 10.24 14.88 -13.67
N CYS A 391 9.68 14.15 -14.62
CA CYS A 391 9.37 12.73 -14.51
C CYS A 391 10.59 11.81 -14.28
N ALA A 392 11.79 12.27 -14.55
CA ALA A 392 13.01 11.53 -14.24
C ALA A 392 13.33 11.53 -12.73
N ARG A 393 12.81 12.49 -11.97
CA ARG A 393 13.13 12.70 -10.55
C ARG A 393 11.92 12.60 -9.62
N GLU A 394 10.74 13.07 -10.08
CA GLU A 394 9.51 13.07 -9.31
C GLU A 394 8.67 11.84 -9.62
N GLU A 395 8.12 11.19 -8.61
CA GLU A 395 7.08 10.16 -8.77
C GLU A 395 5.83 10.79 -9.37
N THR A 396 5.35 10.32 -10.53
CA THR A 396 4.15 10.87 -11.19
C THR A 396 2.87 10.48 -10.45
N PHE A 397 2.76 9.21 -10.03
CA PHE A 397 1.58 8.62 -9.40
C PHE A 397 0.31 8.77 -10.24
N GLY A 398 0.45 8.51 -11.54
CA GLY A 398 -0.60 8.66 -12.55
C GLY A 398 -0.27 7.95 -13.86
N PRO A 399 -1.15 8.01 -14.88
CA PRO A 399 -1.06 7.21 -16.10
C PRO A 399 -0.08 7.80 -17.14
N PHE A 400 1.15 8.07 -16.75
CA PHE A 400 2.17 8.70 -17.58
C PHE A 400 3.45 7.86 -17.60
N ALA A 401 3.91 7.46 -18.79
CA ALA A 401 5.03 6.59 -19.06
C ALA A 401 6.08 7.28 -19.94
N PRO A 402 7.13 7.93 -19.37
CA PRO A 402 8.26 8.47 -20.11
C PRO A 402 9.25 7.36 -20.48
N VAL A 403 9.70 7.31 -21.74
CA VAL A 403 10.61 6.30 -22.26
C VAL A 403 11.97 6.93 -22.61
N PHE A 404 13.01 6.47 -21.90
CA PHE A 404 14.41 6.90 -22.00
C PHE A 404 15.22 5.90 -22.82
N ARG A 405 16.22 6.36 -23.56
CA ARG A 405 17.20 5.50 -24.24
C ARG A 405 18.42 5.25 -23.37
N PHE A 406 19.00 4.05 -23.48
CA PHE A 406 20.33 3.76 -22.95
C PHE A 406 21.11 2.85 -23.93
N LYS A 407 22.44 2.77 -23.77
CA LYS A 407 23.30 1.98 -24.63
C LYS A 407 23.90 0.77 -23.93
N THR A 408 24.38 0.93 -22.72
CA THR A 408 25.12 -0.12 -21.99
C THR A 408 24.41 -0.52 -20.68
N GLU A 409 24.67 -1.76 -20.22
CA GLU A 409 24.18 -2.28 -18.94
C GLU A 409 24.53 -1.33 -17.78
N GLN A 410 25.75 -0.80 -17.76
CA GLN A 410 26.25 0.13 -16.73
C GLN A 410 25.48 1.45 -16.73
N GLU A 411 25.19 1.99 -17.92
CA GLU A 411 24.40 3.20 -18.06
C GLU A 411 22.96 2.99 -17.52
N ALA A 412 22.33 1.85 -17.83
CA ALA A 412 21.01 1.53 -17.32
C ALA A 412 20.99 1.42 -15.79
N ILE A 413 21.96 0.72 -15.19
CA ILE A 413 22.07 0.58 -13.72
C ILE A 413 22.29 1.95 -13.07
N ALA A 414 23.21 2.75 -13.60
CA ALA A 414 23.51 4.08 -13.08
C ALA A 414 22.28 5.00 -13.13
N ALA A 415 21.57 5.03 -14.27
CA ALA A 415 20.35 5.82 -14.43
C ALA A 415 19.22 5.33 -13.50
N ALA A 416 19.05 4.01 -13.38
CA ALA A 416 18.07 3.42 -12.48
C ALA A 416 18.30 3.82 -11.02
N ASN A 417 19.56 3.74 -10.55
CA ASN A 417 19.92 4.02 -9.15
C ASN A 417 20.01 5.52 -8.81
N ASN A 418 20.03 6.40 -9.82
CA ASN A 418 20.12 7.86 -9.62
C ASN A 418 18.77 8.46 -9.17
N THR A 419 18.35 8.11 -7.96
CA THR A 419 17.13 8.58 -7.31
C THR A 419 17.24 8.42 -5.80
N GLU A 420 16.47 9.23 -5.05
CA GLU A 420 16.33 9.05 -3.59
C GLU A 420 15.48 7.84 -3.22
N PHE A 421 14.71 7.30 -4.16
CA PHE A 421 13.80 6.17 -3.97
C PHE A 421 14.49 4.82 -4.20
N GLY A 422 13.89 3.76 -3.62
CA GLY A 422 14.37 2.40 -3.75
C GLY A 422 13.30 1.36 -3.39
N LEU A 423 12.03 1.53 -3.87
CA LEU A 423 10.95 0.60 -3.55
C LEU A 423 10.93 -0.60 -4.49
N ALA A 424 10.52 -0.40 -5.74
CA ALA A 424 10.44 -1.45 -6.76
C ALA A 424 11.27 -1.08 -7.99
N SER A 425 11.75 -2.09 -8.68
CA SER A 425 12.40 -2.00 -9.99
C SER A 425 12.02 -3.20 -10.84
N TYR A 426 12.10 -3.04 -12.17
CA TYR A 426 11.76 -4.10 -13.12
C TYR A 426 12.79 -4.14 -14.23
N PHE A 427 13.12 -5.32 -14.73
CA PHE A 427 13.87 -5.42 -15.97
C PHE A 427 13.57 -6.70 -16.76
N TYR A 428 13.82 -6.64 -18.06
CA TYR A 428 13.60 -7.72 -19.00
C TYR A 428 14.90 -8.07 -19.70
N SER A 429 15.32 -9.34 -19.61
CA SER A 429 16.51 -9.92 -20.25
C SER A 429 16.39 -11.44 -20.27
N ARG A 430 17.00 -12.09 -21.26
CA ARG A 430 17.12 -13.56 -21.34
C ARG A 430 18.49 -14.07 -20.90
N ASP A 431 19.48 -13.19 -20.73
CA ASP A 431 20.83 -13.55 -20.29
C ASP A 431 20.88 -13.77 -18.78
N VAL A 432 21.15 -15.01 -18.35
CA VAL A 432 21.21 -15.39 -16.94
C VAL A 432 22.29 -14.61 -16.18
N GLY A 433 23.44 -14.36 -16.79
CA GLY A 433 24.53 -13.60 -16.18
C GLY A 433 24.12 -12.15 -15.92
N ARG A 434 23.44 -11.51 -16.89
CA ARG A 434 22.88 -10.17 -16.75
C ARG A 434 21.81 -10.12 -15.65
N ILE A 435 20.95 -11.14 -15.57
CA ILE A 435 19.90 -11.25 -14.55
C ILE A 435 20.50 -11.09 -13.15
N PHE A 436 21.57 -11.81 -12.83
CA PHE A 436 22.23 -11.68 -11.53
C PHE A 436 22.98 -10.35 -11.37
N ARG A 437 23.79 -9.94 -12.35
CA ARG A 437 24.54 -8.67 -12.24
C ARG A 437 23.64 -7.47 -12.06
N VAL A 438 22.58 -7.36 -12.85
CA VAL A 438 21.64 -6.23 -12.78
C VAL A 438 20.78 -6.33 -11.51
N GLY A 439 20.26 -7.54 -11.18
CA GLY A 439 19.42 -7.74 -10.01
C GLY A 439 20.12 -7.38 -8.69
N GLU A 440 21.42 -7.73 -8.57
CA GLU A 440 22.24 -7.40 -7.39
C GLU A 440 22.71 -5.94 -7.37
N ALA A 441 22.88 -5.31 -8.53
CA ALA A 441 23.35 -3.93 -8.63
C ALA A 441 22.25 -2.88 -8.45
N LEU A 442 20.99 -3.24 -8.62
CA LEU A 442 19.85 -2.34 -8.45
C LEU A 442 19.59 -2.07 -6.96
N GLU A 443 19.60 -0.79 -6.56
CA GLU A 443 19.41 -0.34 -5.16
C GLU A 443 17.92 -0.22 -4.80
N TYR A 444 17.20 -1.34 -4.88
CA TYR A 444 15.76 -1.44 -4.63
C TYR A 444 15.44 -2.58 -3.68
N GLY A 445 14.40 -2.41 -2.86
CA GLY A 445 13.94 -3.46 -1.96
C GLY A 445 13.30 -4.63 -2.71
N MET A 446 12.79 -4.39 -3.91
CA MET A 446 12.13 -5.41 -4.75
C MET A 446 12.54 -5.27 -6.21
N VAL A 447 12.88 -6.40 -6.84
CA VAL A 447 13.29 -6.47 -8.25
C VAL A 447 12.42 -7.49 -8.99
N GLY A 448 11.62 -7.04 -9.95
CA GLY A 448 10.85 -7.88 -10.85
C GLY A 448 11.66 -8.21 -12.11
N ILE A 449 11.84 -9.47 -12.41
CA ILE A 449 12.63 -9.94 -13.57
C ILE A 449 11.69 -10.65 -14.53
N ASN A 450 11.57 -10.11 -15.75
CA ASN A 450 10.64 -10.60 -16.78
C ASN A 450 9.17 -10.66 -16.31
N VAL A 451 8.79 -9.77 -15.41
CA VAL A 451 7.42 -9.62 -14.87
C VAL A 451 7.08 -8.14 -14.70
N GLY A 452 5.77 -7.81 -14.80
CA GLY A 452 5.28 -6.44 -14.53
C GLY A 452 4.56 -6.30 -13.20
N ILE A 453 4.31 -7.41 -12.48
CA ILE A 453 3.67 -7.44 -11.15
C ILE A 453 4.51 -8.34 -10.25
N LEU A 454 4.83 -7.86 -9.04
CA LEU A 454 5.73 -8.56 -8.13
C LEU A 454 5.18 -8.76 -6.70
N ALA A 455 4.07 -8.10 -6.36
CA ALA A 455 3.57 -8.11 -4.98
C ALA A 455 2.58 -9.26 -4.71
N THR A 456 2.84 -10.01 -3.64
CA THR A 456 1.98 -11.04 -3.07
C THR A 456 2.21 -11.10 -1.55
N GLU A 457 1.33 -11.75 -0.79
CA GLU A 457 1.35 -11.76 0.68
C GLU A 457 2.59 -12.45 1.29
N HIS A 458 3.17 -13.42 0.58
CA HIS A 458 4.27 -14.23 1.11
C HIS A 458 5.69 -13.70 0.78
N VAL A 459 5.78 -12.56 0.07
CA VAL A 459 7.07 -11.92 -0.23
C VAL A 459 7.32 -10.70 0.66
N PRO A 460 8.59 -10.38 0.98
CA PRO A 460 8.93 -9.21 1.78
C PRO A 460 8.79 -7.94 0.94
N PHE A 461 7.66 -7.28 1.09
CA PHE A 461 7.38 -6.00 0.42
C PHE A 461 8.00 -4.85 1.20
N GLY A 462 8.76 -3.98 0.54
CA GLY A 462 9.30 -2.77 1.16
C GLY A 462 10.48 -2.20 0.40
N GLY A 463 10.81 -0.95 0.74
CA GLY A 463 11.86 -0.18 0.10
C GLY A 463 13.15 -0.08 0.89
N VAL A 464 14.16 0.45 0.21
CA VAL A 464 15.41 0.95 0.79
C VAL A 464 15.52 2.46 0.50
N LYS A 465 16.59 3.13 0.93
CA LYS A 465 16.77 4.58 0.79
C LYS A 465 15.55 5.33 1.40
N GLN A 466 15.03 6.32 0.69
CA GLN A 466 13.88 7.11 1.16
C GLN A 466 12.51 6.53 0.77
N SER A 467 12.46 5.29 0.30
CA SER A 467 11.21 4.56 0.08
C SER A 467 10.71 3.84 1.32
N GLY A 468 11.48 3.77 2.39
CA GLY A 468 10.93 3.30 3.66
C GLY A 468 11.84 2.49 4.56
N LEU A 469 11.23 1.96 5.63
CA LEU A 469 11.84 1.16 6.69
C LEU A 469 10.92 -0.03 6.99
N GLY A 470 11.52 -1.20 7.28
CA GLY A 470 10.77 -2.41 7.57
C GLY A 470 10.33 -3.16 6.30
N ARG A 471 9.54 -4.21 6.51
CA ARG A 471 8.96 -5.02 5.42
C ARG A 471 7.53 -5.42 5.80
N GLU A 472 6.65 -5.44 4.80
CA GLU A 472 5.28 -5.95 4.93
C GLU A 472 5.14 -7.27 4.18
N GLY A 473 4.19 -8.12 4.58
CA GLY A 473 4.09 -9.47 4.03
C GLY A 473 5.23 -10.38 4.47
N SER A 474 5.26 -11.61 3.96
CA SER A 474 6.15 -12.69 4.37
C SER A 474 6.19 -12.90 5.90
N HIS A 475 7.09 -13.74 6.40
CA HIS A 475 7.36 -13.85 7.84
C HIS A 475 8.01 -12.56 8.41
N HIS A 476 8.74 -11.79 7.58
CA HIS A 476 9.36 -10.54 7.99
C HIS A 476 8.33 -9.47 8.42
N GLY A 477 7.11 -9.50 7.89
CA GLY A 477 6.04 -8.58 8.30
C GLY A 477 5.63 -8.71 9.77
N MET A 478 6.08 -9.77 10.49
CA MET A 478 5.87 -9.92 11.92
C MET A 478 6.93 -9.20 12.77
N ASP A 479 8.13 -8.93 12.23
CA ASP A 479 9.31 -8.49 13.01
C ASP A 479 9.09 -7.11 13.65
N ASP A 480 8.31 -6.23 13.03
CA ASP A 480 8.04 -4.90 13.56
C ASP A 480 6.99 -4.89 14.69
N TYR A 481 6.22 -5.97 14.84
CA TYR A 481 5.17 -6.12 15.86
C TYR A 481 5.59 -6.92 17.07
N VAL A 482 6.85 -7.36 17.12
CA VAL A 482 7.41 -8.12 18.25
C VAL A 482 8.67 -7.48 18.80
N GLU A 483 8.92 -7.71 20.09
CA GLU A 483 10.16 -7.40 20.79
C GLU A 483 10.91 -8.67 21.16
N ILE A 484 12.23 -8.63 20.98
CA ILE A 484 13.11 -9.71 21.37
C ILE A 484 13.49 -9.54 22.84
N LYS A 485 13.22 -10.55 23.66
CA LYS A 485 13.60 -10.58 25.09
C LYS A 485 14.54 -11.74 25.38
N TYR A 486 15.70 -11.42 25.91
CA TYR A 486 16.66 -12.39 26.37
C TYR A 486 16.41 -12.76 27.85
N LEU A 487 16.36 -14.06 28.16
CA LEU A 487 16.32 -14.61 29.50
C LEU A 487 17.61 -15.39 29.79
N CYS A 488 18.29 -15.03 30.87
CA CYS A 488 19.42 -15.78 31.42
C CYS A 488 18.99 -16.41 32.74
N ILE A 489 18.87 -17.73 32.77
CA ILE A 489 18.45 -18.50 33.93
C ILE A 489 19.73 -19.07 34.57
N GLY A 490 20.03 -18.67 35.81
CA GLY A 490 21.16 -19.15 36.59
C GLY A 490 20.73 -20.18 37.63
N ASP A 491 21.71 -20.61 38.48
CA ASP A 491 21.54 -21.56 39.60
C ASP A 491 20.93 -22.90 39.20
N ILE A 492 21.23 -23.36 37.99
CA ILE A 492 20.85 -24.69 37.53
C ILE A 492 21.94 -25.64 38.02
N GLN A 493 21.88 -26.03 39.30
CA GLN A 493 22.83 -26.98 39.85
C GLN A 493 22.73 -28.31 39.11
N GLN A 494 23.88 -28.80 38.63
CA GLN A 494 23.99 -30.20 38.25
C GLN A 494 24.02 -31.01 39.53
N ALA A 495 23.07 -31.92 39.71
CA ALA A 495 23.08 -32.90 40.80
C ALA A 495 24.22 -33.88 40.61
#